data_4a55c25f5604e41f28946dc35a1c851a
#
_entry.id   4a55c25f5604e41f28946dc35a1c851a
#
_cell.length_a   1.000
_cell.length_b   1.000
_cell.length_c   1.000
_cell.angle_alpha   90.00
_cell.angle_beta   90.00
_cell.angle_gamma   90.00
#
_symmetry.space_group_name_H-M   'P 1'
#
loop_
_entity.id
_entity.type
_entity.pdbx_description
1 polymer ?
#
loop_
_entity_poly.entity_id
_entity_poly.type
_entity_poly.pdbx_seq_one_letter_code
_entity_poly.pdbx_strand_id
1 'polypeptide(L)'
;RKQIYPRKSSLNLRQLIIIMLRNSEENIMKKLNIALVAHDGRKEELISWVKFNASMLSKHNLYATGTTGRLINEISIEADGEETFPFRGKVTRLLSGPLGGDQQIGAMIAERRIDMLIFFCDNLIVQGHQNDVSALSRLASLYNIAFATNRTTADLLLTSPLLDDSNYEIQIPDCIANYANRKL
;
A
#
# COMPACT_ATOMS: atom_id res chain seq x y z
N ARG A 1 35.47 19.78 -20.61
CA ARG A 1 35.59 18.63 -19.65
C ARG A 1 34.82 17.48 -20.24
N LYS A 2 35.50 16.40 -20.70
CA LYS A 2 34.89 15.17 -21.21
C LYS A 2 34.41 14.35 -19.99
N GLN A 3 33.12 14.09 -19.93
CA GLN A 3 32.52 13.19 -18.96
C GLN A 3 32.85 11.76 -19.38
N ILE A 4 33.67 11.06 -18.59
CA ILE A 4 34.06 9.67 -18.84
C ILE A 4 33.00 8.78 -18.18
N TYR A 5 32.11 8.22 -18.98
CA TYR A 5 31.22 7.14 -18.51
C TYR A 5 32.07 5.86 -18.33
N PRO A 6 31.92 5.13 -17.21
CA PRO A 6 32.60 3.87 -17.03
C PRO A 6 32.12 2.87 -18.09
N ARG A 7 33.07 2.17 -18.74
CA ARG A 7 32.74 1.08 -19.68
C ARG A 7 31.96 0.02 -18.95
N LYS A 8 30.76 -0.33 -19.44
CA LYS A 8 30.01 -1.50 -19.01
C LYS A 8 30.88 -2.73 -19.25
N SER A 9 31.40 -3.37 -18.20
CA SER A 9 31.99 -4.69 -18.30
C SER A 9 30.89 -5.65 -18.74
N SER A 10 31.05 -6.30 -19.89
CA SER A 10 30.15 -7.34 -20.35
C SER A 10 30.24 -8.53 -19.38
N LEU A 11 29.17 -8.79 -18.66
CA LEU A 11 29.04 -9.97 -17.84
C LEU A 11 29.11 -11.21 -18.76
N ASN A 12 29.92 -12.21 -18.38
CA ASN A 12 29.96 -13.45 -19.13
C ASN A 12 28.67 -14.28 -18.87
N LEU A 13 28.41 -15.25 -19.76
CA LEU A 13 27.18 -16.06 -19.70
C LEU A 13 26.99 -16.76 -18.34
N ARG A 14 28.09 -17.21 -17.70
CA ARG A 14 28.05 -17.79 -16.35
C ARG A 14 27.61 -16.79 -15.29
N GLN A 15 28.08 -15.56 -15.36
CA GLN A 15 27.67 -14.49 -14.43
C GLN A 15 26.21 -14.12 -14.63
N LEU A 16 25.73 -14.06 -15.89
CA LEU A 16 24.32 -13.85 -16.21
C LEU A 16 23.43 -15.00 -15.70
N ILE A 17 23.87 -16.24 -15.87
CA ILE A 17 23.13 -17.42 -15.35
C ILE A 17 23.10 -17.41 -13.82
N ILE A 18 24.21 -17.09 -13.15
CA ILE A 18 24.27 -16.98 -11.68
C ILE A 18 23.35 -15.87 -11.18
N ILE A 19 23.31 -14.72 -11.86
CA ILE A 19 22.40 -13.60 -11.54
C ILE A 19 20.94 -14.03 -11.79
N MET A 20 20.64 -14.71 -12.91
CA MET A 20 19.30 -15.24 -13.18
C MET A 20 18.85 -16.28 -12.16
N LEU A 21 19.74 -17.21 -11.76
CA LEU A 21 19.44 -18.22 -10.74
C LEU A 21 19.30 -17.60 -9.36
N ARG A 22 20.14 -16.64 -8.96
CA ARG A 22 19.93 -15.86 -7.72
C ARG A 22 18.62 -15.12 -7.71
N ASN A 23 18.28 -14.46 -8.81
CA ASN A 23 17.00 -13.75 -8.93
C ASN A 23 15.79 -14.71 -8.93
N SER A 24 15.94 -15.96 -9.32
CA SER A 24 14.88 -16.99 -9.23
C SER A 24 14.76 -17.62 -7.84
N GLU A 25 15.81 -17.66 -7.04
CA GLU A 25 15.81 -18.20 -5.68
C GLU A 25 15.44 -17.16 -4.61
N GLU A 26 15.63 -15.85 -4.87
CA GLU A 26 15.39 -14.76 -3.91
C GLU A 26 14.14 -13.95 -4.17
N ASN A 27 13.28 -14.31 -5.12
CA ASN A 27 12.04 -13.59 -5.35
C ASN A 27 10.94 -13.98 -4.33
N ILE A 28 11.28 -13.93 -3.04
CA ILE A 28 10.27 -13.86 -1.98
C ILE A 28 9.65 -12.47 -2.10
N MET A 29 8.51 -12.39 -2.82
CA MET A 29 7.78 -11.14 -2.96
C MET A 29 7.60 -10.49 -1.58
N LYS A 30 8.06 -9.26 -1.44
CA LYS A 30 7.88 -8.47 -0.23
C LYS A 30 6.39 -8.34 0.08
N LYS A 31 5.97 -8.89 1.22
CA LYS A 31 4.58 -8.80 1.65
C LYS A 31 4.33 -7.46 2.33
N LEU A 32 3.61 -6.56 1.67
CA LEU A 32 3.30 -5.24 2.18
C LEU A 32 2.07 -5.26 3.10
N ASN A 33 2.00 -4.30 4.00
CA ASN A 33 0.84 -3.97 4.82
C ASN A 33 0.10 -2.79 4.18
N ILE A 34 -1.04 -3.06 3.55
CA ILE A 34 -1.81 -2.08 2.78
C ILE A 34 -3.09 -1.74 3.52
N ALA A 35 -3.29 -0.47 3.84
CA ALA A 35 -4.55 0.03 4.39
C ALA A 35 -5.48 0.50 3.28
N LEU A 36 -6.73 0.02 3.30
CA LEU A 36 -7.77 0.31 2.32
C LEU A 36 -8.94 1.03 2.99
N VAL A 37 -9.18 2.26 2.57
CA VAL A 37 -10.19 3.16 3.13
C VAL A 37 -10.98 3.81 2.01
N ALA A 38 -12.27 4.04 2.21
CA ALA A 38 -13.08 4.87 1.32
C ALA A 38 -14.16 5.59 2.10
N HIS A 39 -14.45 6.84 1.71
CA HIS A 39 -15.68 7.51 2.09
C HIS A 39 -16.91 6.77 1.51
N ASP A 40 -18.07 6.97 2.10
CA ASP A 40 -19.28 6.23 1.72
C ASP A 40 -19.57 6.34 0.23
N GLY A 41 -19.50 7.54 -0.35
CA GLY A 41 -19.72 7.78 -1.77
C GLY A 41 -18.65 7.20 -2.71
N ARG A 42 -17.55 6.66 -2.18
CA ARG A 42 -16.44 6.09 -2.98
C ARG A 42 -16.21 4.61 -2.72
N LYS A 43 -17.02 3.98 -1.86
CA LYS A 43 -16.86 2.57 -1.50
C LYS A 43 -17.03 1.63 -2.69
N GLU A 44 -18.04 1.86 -3.51
CA GLU A 44 -18.28 1.02 -4.71
C GLU A 44 -17.09 1.06 -5.67
N GLU A 45 -16.50 2.24 -5.87
CA GLU A 45 -15.32 2.39 -6.71
C GLU A 45 -14.11 1.64 -6.11
N LEU A 46 -13.88 1.75 -4.79
CA LEU A 46 -12.81 1.04 -4.14
C LEU A 46 -13.02 -0.48 -4.23
N ILE A 47 -14.22 -0.98 -3.98
CA ILE A 47 -14.52 -2.42 -4.05
C ILE A 47 -14.35 -2.95 -5.47
N SER A 48 -14.82 -2.21 -6.49
CA SER A 48 -14.57 -2.54 -7.90
C SER A 48 -13.09 -2.59 -8.22
N TRP A 49 -12.31 -1.63 -7.72
CA TRP A 49 -10.86 -1.58 -7.88
C TRP A 49 -10.15 -2.74 -7.19
N VAL A 50 -10.53 -3.07 -5.96
CA VAL A 50 -9.99 -4.24 -5.21
C VAL A 50 -10.30 -5.54 -5.92
N LYS A 51 -11.53 -5.70 -6.44
CA LYS A 51 -11.93 -6.89 -7.21
C LYS A 51 -11.08 -7.06 -8.47
N PHE A 52 -10.87 -5.97 -9.23
CA PHE A 52 -10.04 -5.98 -10.43
C PHE A 52 -8.58 -6.34 -10.14
N ASN A 53 -8.04 -5.87 -9.01
CA ASN A 53 -6.65 -6.07 -8.62
C ASN A 53 -6.45 -7.24 -7.62
N ALA A 54 -7.41 -8.16 -7.52
CA ALA A 54 -7.42 -9.18 -6.47
C ALA A 54 -6.20 -10.11 -6.52
N SER A 55 -5.71 -10.45 -7.70
CA SER A 55 -4.52 -11.32 -7.86
C SER A 55 -3.25 -10.71 -7.28
N MET A 56 -3.12 -9.37 -7.30
CA MET A 56 -2.00 -8.65 -6.70
C MET A 56 -2.23 -8.43 -5.21
N LEU A 57 -3.38 -7.87 -4.85
CA LEU A 57 -3.69 -7.50 -3.47
C LEU A 57 -3.75 -8.70 -2.51
N SER A 58 -4.20 -9.87 -2.98
CA SER A 58 -4.27 -11.09 -2.15
C SER A 58 -2.91 -11.61 -1.67
N LYS A 59 -1.83 -11.13 -2.25
CA LYS A 59 -0.45 -11.47 -1.87
C LYS A 59 0.05 -10.66 -0.67
N HIS A 60 -0.65 -9.57 -0.30
CA HIS A 60 -0.29 -8.64 0.76
C HIS A 60 -1.16 -8.78 2.00
N ASN A 61 -0.77 -8.16 3.11
CA ASN A 61 -1.60 -8.04 4.29
C ASN A 61 -2.53 -6.83 4.11
N LEU A 62 -3.83 -7.04 4.21
CA LEU A 62 -4.81 -5.99 4.02
C LEU A 62 -5.44 -5.59 5.35
N TYR A 63 -5.51 -4.29 5.57
CA TYR A 63 -6.21 -3.64 6.68
C TYR A 63 -7.28 -2.73 6.09
N ALA A 64 -8.47 -2.71 6.66
CA ALA A 64 -9.53 -1.85 6.14
C ALA A 64 -10.49 -1.41 7.26
N THR A 65 -11.02 -0.19 7.13
CA THR A 65 -12.00 0.33 8.08
C THR A 65 -13.33 -0.43 7.98
N GLY A 66 -13.97 -0.59 9.09
CA GLY A 66 -15.27 -1.21 9.37
C GLY A 66 -16.04 -1.83 8.20
N THR A 67 -16.88 -1.03 7.55
CA THR A 67 -17.73 -1.47 6.43
C THR A 67 -16.90 -1.85 5.20
N THR A 68 -15.86 -1.09 4.88
CA THR A 68 -14.96 -1.37 3.75
C THR A 68 -14.33 -2.76 3.90
N GLY A 69 -13.81 -3.08 5.09
CA GLY A 69 -13.19 -4.40 5.34
C GLY A 69 -14.20 -5.55 5.25
N ARG A 70 -15.45 -5.33 5.67
CA ARG A 70 -16.52 -6.33 5.48
C ARG A 70 -16.77 -6.58 4.00
N LEU A 71 -16.96 -5.52 3.22
CA LEU A 71 -17.24 -5.63 1.78
C LEU A 71 -16.09 -6.30 1.02
N ILE A 72 -14.84 -6.01 1.36
CA ILE A 72 -13.68 -6.66 0.73
C ILE A 72 -13.65 -8.16 1.04
N ASN A 73 -13.93 -8.59 2.28
CA ASN A 73 -13.99 -10.00 2.64
C ASN A 73 -15.10 -10.77 1.90
N GLU A 74 -16.15 -10.08 1.44
CA GLU A 74 -17.28 -10.62 0.70
C GLU A 74 -17.06 -10.65 -0.83
N ILE A 75 -15.96 -10.10 -1.34
CA ILE A 75 -15.66 -10.10 -2.78
C ILE A 75 -15.56 -11.53 -3.28
N SER A 76 -16.39 -11.85 -4.28
CA SER A 76 -16.28 -13.07 -5.06
C SER A 76 -15.78 -12.79 -6.48
N ILE A 77 -15.03 -13.74 -7.02
CA ILE A 77 -14.52 -13.75 -8.39
C ILE A 77 -14.92 -15.07 -9.02
N GLU A 78 -15.60 -14.97 -10.13
CA GLU A 78 -15.94 -16.12 -10.96
C GLU A 78 -14.91 -16.28 -12.07
N ALA A 79 -14.30 -17.45 -12.18
CA ALA A 79 -13.37 -17.82 -13.24
C ALA A 79 -13.55 -19.30 -13.56
N ASP A 80 -13.66 -19.63 -14.83
CA ASP A 80 -13.82 -21.00 -15.34
C ASP A 80 -15.01 -21.77 -14.72
N GLY A 81 -16.09 -21.04 -14.34
CA GLY A 81 -17.29 -21.59 -13.70
C GLY A 81 -17.16 -21.88 -12.22
N GLU A 82 -16.05 -21.50 -11.60
CA GLU A 82 -15.85 -21.59 -10.16
C GLU A 82 -15.87 -20.20 -9.49
N GLU A 83 -16.60 -20.10 -8.38
CA GLU A 83 -16.62 -18.89 -7.55
C GLU A 83 -15.56 -18.99 -6.47
N THR A 84 -14.66 -18.02 -6.43
CA THR A 84 -13.58 -17.91 -5.42
C THR A 84 -13.72 -16.65 -4.59
N PHE A 85 -13.22 -16.69 -3.35
CA PHE A 85 -13.27 -15.58 -2.39
C PHE A 85 -11.85 -15.24 -1.93
N PRO A 86 -11.07 -14.48 -2.71
CA PRO A 86 -9.63 -14.29 -2.49
C PRO A 86 -9.29 -13.62 -1.15
N PHE A 87 -10.23 -12.86 -0.59
CA PHE A 87 -10.03 -12.05 0.62
C PHE A 87 -10.76 -12.58 1.86
N ARG A 88 -11.57 -13.64 1.74
CA ARG A 88 -12.38 -14.14 2.85
C ARG A 88 -11.51 -14.52 4.06
N GLY A 89 -11.73 -13.82 5.19
CA GLY A 89 -10.98 -14.03 6.43
C GLY A 89 -9.53 -13.53 6.43
N LYS A 90 -9.10 -12.81 5.36
CA LYS A 90 -7.72 -12.34 5.21
C LYS A 90 -7.56 -10.84 5.44
N VAL A 91 -8.64 -10.08 5.47
CA VAL A 91 -8.60 -8.63 5.71
C VAL A 91 -8.78 -8.36 7.19
N THR A 92 -7.81 -7.69 7.80
CA THR A 92 -7.92 -7.22 9.18
C THR A 92 -8.87 -6.03 9.21
N ARG A 93 -10.03 -6.22 9.84
CA ARG A 93 -11.03 -5.17 9.98
C ARG A 93 -10.72 -4.28 11.17
N LEU A 94 -10.63 -2.99 10.91
CA LEU A 94 -10.53 -1.94 11.92
C LEU A 94 -11.93 -1.39 12.26
N LEU A 95 -12.01 -0.45 13.16
CA LEU A 95 -13.24 0.30 13.42
C LEU A 95 -13.65 1.11 12.17
N SER A 96 -14.91 1.54 12.10
CA SER A 96 -15.34 2.52 11.10
C SER A 96 -14.60 3.85 11.34
N GLY A 97 -14.36 4.64 10.27
CA GLY A 97 -13.66 5.91 10.36
C GLY A 97 -14.16 6.80 11.52
N PRO A 98 -15.46 7.17 11.53
CA PRO A 98 -16.03 8.01 12.60
C PRO A 98 -15.96 7.40 14.02
N LEU A 99 -15.72 6.11 14.14
CA LEU A 99 -15.59 5.40 15.42
C LEU A 99 -14.13 5.18 15.85
N GLY A 100 -13.17 5.80 15.15
CA GLY A 100 -11.75 5.70 15.47
C GLY A 100 -10.93 4.80 14.53
N GLY A 101 -11.50 4.31 13.43
CA GLY A 101 -10.77 3.53 12.43
C GLY A 101 -9.62 4.31 11.80
N ASP A 102 -9.81 5.60 11.55
CA ASP A 102 -8.80 6.48 11.00
C ASP A 102 -7.64 6.68 11.98
N GLN A 103 -7.94 6.82 13.28
CA GLN A 103 -6.94 6.90 14.35
C GLN A 103 -6.15 5.59 14.49
N GLN A 104 -6.80 4.43 14.34
CA GLN A 104 -6.11 3.15 14.33
C GLN A 104 -5.10 3.06 13.19
N ILE A 105 -5.48 3.46 11.96
CA ILE A 105 -4.57 3.51 10.81
C ILE A 105 -3.44 4.50 11.07
N GLY A 106 -3.74 5.68 11.61
CA GLY A 106 -2.74 6.70 11.95
C GLY A 106 -1.71 6.19 12.96
N ALA A 107 -2.14 5.47 14.00
CA ALA A 107 -1.26 4.83 14.95
C ALA A 107 -0.37 3.77 14.27
N MET A 108 -0.95 2.92 13.42
CA MET A 108 -0.20 1.90 12.68
C MET A 108 0.83 2.51 11.70
N ILE A 109 0.53 3.66 11.08
CA ILE A 109 1.50 4.41 10.27
C ILE A 109 2.67 4.88 11.15
N ALA A 110 2.38 5.49 12.30
CA ALA A 110 3.40 5.98 13.23
C ALA A 110 4.26 4.85 13.80
N GLU A 111 3.70 3.67 13.99
CA GLU A 111 4.38 2.44 14.41
C GLU A 111 5.11 1.73 13.25
N ARG A 112 5.08 2.28 12.02
CA ARG A 112 5.68 1.69 10.81
C ARG A 112 5.12 0.30 10.46
N ARG A 113 3.84 0.10 10.71
CA ARG A 113 3.10 -1.15 10.44
C ARG A 113 2.25 -1.07 9.18
N ILE A 114 2.20 0.08 8.51
CA ILE A 114 1.55 0.30 7.22
C ILE A 114 2.59 0.80 6.24
N ASP A 115 2.70 0.13 5.09
CA ASP A 115 3.61 0.47 4.01
C ASP A 115 2.92 1.32 2.93
N MET A 116 1.60 1.16 2.77
CA MET A 116 0.81 1.85 1.76
C MET A 116 -0.60 2.17 2.29
N LEU A 117 -1.07 3.38 2.02
CA LEU A 117 -2.45 3.81 2.30
C LEU A 117 -3.16 4.12 0.97
N ILE A 118 -4.24 3.41 0.71
CA ILE A 118 -5.18 3.67 -0.39
C ILE A 118 -6.46 4.21 0.25
N PHE A 119 -6.74 5.50 0.07
CA PHE A 119 -7.89 6.14 0.63
C PHE A 119 -8.69 6.88 -0.46
N PHE A 120 -9.75 6.27 -0.98
CA PHE A 120 -10.61 6.92 -1.97
C PHE A 120 -11.47 7.98 -1.29
N CYS A 121 -11.00 9.23 -1.40
CA CYS A 121 -11.63 10.39 -0.78
C CYS A 121 -12.78 10.94 -1.62
N ASP A 122 -13.87 11.28 -0.96
CA ASP A 122 -14.93 12.15 -1.49
C ASP A 122 -14.72 13.56 -0.95
N ASN A 123 -14.18 14.43 -1.78
CA ASN A 123 -13.85 15.80 -1.38
C ASN A 123 -14.98 16.81 -1.69
N LEU A 124 -16.10 16.34 -2.27
CA LEU A 124 -17.27 17.19 -2.53
C LEU A 124 -18.23 17.22 -1.35
N ILE A 125 -18.22 16.16 -0.53
CA ILE A 125 -19.11 16.04 0.62
C ILE A 125 -18.32 16.29 1.90
N VAL A 126 -18.78 17.22 2.73
CA VAL A 126 -18.16 17.48 4.04
C VAL A 126 -18.42 16.26 4.94
N GLN A 127 -17.35 15.64 5.39
CA GLN A 127 -17.42 14.51 6.32
C GLN A 127 -17.32 15.00 7.76
N GLY A 128 -18.06 14.38 8.66
CA GLY A 128 -18.01 14.70 10.10
C GLY A 128 -16.66 14.47 10.75
N HIS A 129 -15.76 13.69 10.09
CA HIS A 129 -14.40 13.38 10.54
C HIS A 129 -13.31 13.90 9.57
N GLN A 130 -13.56 15.04 8.89
CA GLN A 130 -12.61 15.62 7.92
C GLN A 130 -11.23 15.91 8.53
N ASN A 131 -11.18 16.25 9.81
CA ASN A 131 -9.91 16.47 10.52
C ASN A 131 -9.08 15.20 10.63
N ASP A 132 -9.73 14.03 10.78
CA ASP A 132 -9.06 12.74 10.86
C ASP A 132 -8.44 12.36 9.51
N VAL A 133 -9.14 12.62 8.40
CA VAL A 133 -8.64 12.45 7.04
C VAL A 133 -7.41 13.31 6.80
N SER A 134 -7.44 14.58 7.23
CA SER A 134 -6.29 15.48 7.15
C SER A 134 -5.12 15.00 7.99
N ALA A 135 -5.39 14.47 9.18
CA ALA A 135 -4.37 13.88 10.05
C ALA A 135 -3.72 12.64 9.42
N LEU A 136 -4.49 11.76 8.77
CA LEU A 136 -3.95 10.61 8.03
C LEU A 136 -3.05 11.04 6.87
N SER A 137 -3.47 12.02 6.06
CA SER A 137 -2.68 12.55 4.96
C SER A 137 -1.34 13.11 5.46
N ARG A 138 -1.37 13.85 6.57
CA ARG A 138 -0.17 14.39 7.23
C ARG A 138 0.75 13.28 7.70
N LEU A 139 0.22 12.25 8.36
CA LEU A 139 1.03 11.12 8.83
C LEU A 139 1.64 10.33 7.67
N ALA A 140 0.87 10.05 6.61
CA ALA A 140 1.37 9.37 5.43
C ALA A 140 2.56 10.12 4.80
N SER A 141 2.44 11.45 4.64
CA SER A 141 3.52 12.29 4.13
C SER A 141 4.71 12.34 5.09
N LEU A 142 4.47 12.47 6.41
CA LEU A 142 5.52 12.57 7.41
C LEU A 142 6.37 11.28 7.46
N TYR A 143 5.72 10.13 7.43
CA TYR A 143 6.39 8.81 7.46
C TYR A 143 6.79 8.29 6.09
N ASN A 144 6.58 9.10 5.03
CA ASN A 144 6.96 8.82 3.64
C ASN A 144 6.41 7.49 3.11
N ILE A 145 5.20 7.09 3.54
CA ILE A 145 4.55 5.90 3.00
C ILE A 145 3.84 6.23 1.66
N ALA A 146 3.69 5.23 0.80
CA ALA A 146 2.93 5.37 -0.44
C ALA A 146 1.46 5.70 -0.12
N PHE A 147 0.93 6.78 -0.71
CA PHE A 147 -0.42 7.25 -0.44
C PHE A 147 -1.18 7.61 -1.71
N ALA A 148 -2.34 6.97 -1.92
CA ALA A 148 -3.26 7.26 -3.01
C ALA A 148 -4.61 7.73 -2.48
N THR A 149 -5.11 8.86 -3.01
CA THR A 149 -6.43 9.41 -2.67
C THR A 149 -7.48 9.17 -3.75
N ASN A 150 -7.08 8.54 -4.85
CA ASN A 150 -7.91 8.24 -6.00
C ASN A 150 -7.42 6.99 -6.74
N ARG A 151 -8.25 6.49 -7.65
CA ARG A 151 -7.98 5.27 -8.42
C ARG A 151 -6.71 5.36 -9.26
N THR A 152 -6.50 6.43 -10.00
CA THR A 152 -5.34 6.57 -10.90
C THR A 152 -4.03 6.46 -10.13
N THR A 153 -3.92 7.14 -8.98
CA THR A 153 -2.73 7.04 -8.13
C THR A 153 -2.57 5.63 -7.56
N ALA A 154 -3.68 4.98 -7.15
CA ALA A 154 -3.65 3.61 -6.65
C ALA A 154 -3.18 2.61 -7.73
N ASP A 155 -3.62 2.77 -8.99
CA ASP A 155 -3.18 1.95 -10.12
C ASP A 155 -1.67 2.11 -10.35
N LEU A 156 -1.16 3.35 -10.38
CA LEU A 156 0.27 3.63 -10.55
C LEU A 156 1.12 3.07 -9.42
N LEU A 157 0.66 3.16 -8.17
CA LEU A 157 1.36 2.59 -7.03
C LEU A 157 1.39 1.06 -7.11
N LEU A 158 0.24 0.42 -7.36
CA LEU A 158 0.13 -1.04 -7.37
C LEU A 158 0.90 -1.69 -8.53
N THR A 159 1.06 -0.98 -9.65
CA THR A 159 1.81 -1.45 -10.82
C THR A 159 3.28 -1.03 -10.83
N SER A 160 3.73 -0.36 -9.76
CA SER A 160 5.13 0.08 -9.67
C SER A 160 6.07 -1.13 -9.54
N PRO A 161 7.16 -1.20 -10.34
CA PRO A 161 8.16 -2.25 -10.19
C PRO A 161 8.87 -2.23 -8.82
N LEU A 162 8.78 -1.12 -8.08
CA LEU A 162 9.32 -1.02 -6.72
C LEU A 162 8.58 -1.88 -5.70
N LEU A 163 7.33 -2.28 -5.99
CA LEU A 163 6.57 -3.18 -5.11
C LEU A 163 7.20 -4.57 -5.00
N ASP A 164 7.76 -5.05 -6.10
CA ASP A 164 8.38 -6.37 -6.18
C ASP A 164 9.90 -6.32 -5.91
N ASP A 165 10.47 -5.13 -5.71
CA ASP A 165 11.89 -4.97 -5.39
C ASP A 165 12.12 -5.20 -3.89
N SER A 166 12.69 -6.35 -3.55
CA SER A 166 13.03 -6.72 -2.16
C SER A 166 14.04 -5.77 -1.51
N ASN A 167 14.82 -5.04 -2.30
CA ASN A 167 15.83 -4.09 -1.82
C ASN A 167 15.26 -2.67 -1.64
N TYR A 168 14.04 -2.43 -2.14
CA TYR A 168 13.42 -1.12 -1.94
C TYR A 168 12.91 -0.97 -0.50
N GLU A 169 13.42 0.04 0.18
CA GLU A 169 13.00 0.40 1.54
C GLU A 169 12.40 1.79 1.58
N ILE A 170 11.33 1.95 2.34
CA ILE A 170 10.74 3.26 2.61
C ILE A 170 11.74 4.09 3.43
N GLN A 171 12.22 5.18 2.85
CA GLN A 171 13.17 6.08 3.51
C GLN A 171 12.42 6.96 4.52
N ILE A 172 12.70 6.77 5.81
CA ILE A 172 12.11 7.61 6.86
C ILE A 172 12.85 8.94 6.91
N PRO A 173 12.16 10.09 6.79
CA PRO A 173 12.80 11.39 6.82
C PRO A 173 13.51 11.67 8.14
N ASP A 174 14.72 12.25 8.07
CA ASP A 174 15.55 12.60 9.24
C ASP A 174 14.83 13.55 10.21
N CYS A 175 13.88 14.33 9.72
CA CYS A 175 13.10 15.24 10.57
C CYS A 175 12.35 14.52 11.70
N ILE A 176 11.96 13.25 11.53
CA ILE A 176 11.30 12.45 12.58
C ILE A 176 12.28 12.14 13.70
N ALA A 177 13.48 11.63 13.36
CA ALA A 177 14.52 11.33 14.33
C ALA A 177 14.99 12.61 15.05
N ASN A 178 15.20 13.69 14.32
CA ASN A 178 15.61 14.99 14.86
C ASN A 178 14.55 15.56 15.81
N TYR A 179 13.27 15.42 15.47
CA TYR A 179 12.19 15.88 16.33
C TYR A 179 12.09 15.06 17.65
N ALA A 180 12.23 13.75 17.55
CA ALA A 180 12.20 12.85 18.72
C ALA A 180 13.37 13.10 19.69
N ASN A 181 14.54 13.48 19.16
CA ASN A 181 15.76 13.69 19.94
C ASN A 181 15.99 15.15 20.32
N ARG A 182 15.06 16.08 20.03
CA ARG A 182 15.21 17.50 20.41
C ARG A 182 15.26 17.63 21.94
N LYS A 183 16.19 18.45 22.40
CA LYS A 183 16.21 18.91 23.80
C LYS A 183 15.15 20.02 23.92
N LEU A 184 14.21 19.84 24.83
CA LEU A 184 13.22 20.88 25.21
C LEU A 184 13.87 21.87 26.17
#